data_e4b008c62f7424c5ae2c62eafbd18c83
#
_entry.id   e4b008c62f7424c5ae2c62eafbd18c83
#
_cell.length_a   1.000
_cell.length_b   1.000
_cell.length_c   1.000
_cell.angle_alpha   90.00
_cell.angle_beta   90.00
_cell.angle_gamma   90.00
#
_symmetry.space_group_name_H-M   'P 1'
#
loop_
_entity.id
_entity.type
_entity.pdbx_description
1 polymer ?
#
loop_
_entity_poly.entity_id
_entity_poly.type
_entity_poly.pdbx_seq_one_letter_code
_entity_poly.pdbx_strand_id
1 'polypeptide(L)'
;MSNIKDNLLQLIGKTPLVRLSNIYKDEYGTEIIAKVEYFNPGGSVKDRAAYAMIEAAETSGKLKKGGTIIEPTSGNTGIGMAWIAALKGYRTILTMPESMSLDR
;
A
#
# COMPACT_ATOMS: atom_id res chain seq x y z
N MET A 1 9.82 13.15 -22.25
CA MET A 1 9.49 12.73 -20.88
C MET A 1 9.67 11.21 -20.74
N SER A 2 10.28 10.81 -19.67
CA SER A 2 10.53 9.40 -19.42
C SER A 2 9.34 8.79 -18.63
N ASN A 3 8.93 7.59 -19.02
CA ASN A 3 7.99 6.79 -18.24
C ASN A 3 8.70 5.91 -17.20
N ILE A 4 10.03 6.03 -17.13
CA ILE A 4 10.82 5.28 -16.15
C ILE A 4 10.70 5.99 -14.81
N LYS A 5 10.25 5.26 -13.80
CA LYS A 5 10.16 5.76 -12.43
C LYS A 5 11.44 5.44 -11.68
N ASP A 6 11.84 6.33 -10.79
CA ASP A 6 13.08 6.15 -10.02
C ASP A 6 12.93 5.02 -9.00
N ASN A 7 11.73 4.86 -8.43
CA ASN A 7 11.46 3.79 -7.50
C ASN A 7 9.95 3.53 -7.39
N LEU A 8 9.58 2.48 -6.66
CA LEU A 8 8.19 2.05 -6.52
C LEU A 8 7.30 3.03 -5.75
N LEU A 9 7.87 3.91 -4.93
CA LEU A 9 7.07 4.91 -4.20
C LEU A 9 6.29 5.80 -5.16
N GLN A 10 6.84 6.07 -6.33
CA GLN A 10 6.21 6.93 -7.34
C GLN A 10 4.98 6.29 -7.98
N LEU A 11 4.76 4.99 -7.77
CA LEU A 11 3.61 4.26 -8.30
C LEU A 11 2.46 4.17 -7.31
N ILE A 12 2.70 4.47 -6.03
CA ILE A 12 1.64 4.41 -5.03
C ILE A 12 0.52 5.38 -5.39
N GLY A 13 -0.71 4.89 -5.37
CA GLY A 13 -1.88 5.72 -5.63
C GLY A 13 -2.18 6.00 -7.10
N LYS A 14 -1.35 5.51 -8.02
CA LYS A 14 -1.58 5.65 -9.47
C LYS A 14 -2.49 4.54 -9.98
N THR A 15 -3.59 4.32 -9.27
CA THR A 15 -4.48 3.20 -9.54
C THR A 15 -5.54 3.58 -10.58
N PRO A 16 -5.88 2.65 -11.50
CA PRO A 16 -6.81 2.95 -12.57
C PRO A 16 -8.27 2.88 -12.13
N LEU A 17 -9.10 3.57 -12.90
CA LEU A 17 -10.55 3.42 -12.83
C LEU A 17 -10.98 2.49 -13.96
N VAL A 18 -11.84 1.53 -13.66
CA VAL A 18 -12.31 0.53 -14.61
C VAL A 18 -13.84 0.50 -14.60
N ARG A 19 -14.44 0.61 -15.78
CA ARG A 19 -15.88 0.51 -15.93
C ARG A 19 -16.30 -0.97 -15.96
N LEU A 20 -17.23 -1.33 -15.08
CA LEU A 20 -17.71 -2.71 -14.93
C LEU A 20 -18.99 -2.94 -15.73
N SER A 21 -18.96 -2.58 -17.02
CA SER A 21 -20.16 -2.59 -17.87
C SER A 21 -20.69 -3.98 -18.18
N ASN A 22 -19.86 -5.02 -18.09
CA ASN A 22 -20.29 -6.40 -18.32
C ASN A 22 -20.77 -7.13 -17.08
N ILE A 23 -20.64 -6.50 -15.91
CA ILE A 23 -21.01 -7.11 -14.64
C ILE A 23 -22.39 -6.65 -14.18
N TYR A 24 -22.72 -5.39 -14.45
CA TYR A 24 -23.99 -4.81 -14.06
C TYR A 24 -24.56 -3.96 -15.20
N LYS A 25 -25.83 -4.17 -15.52
CA LYS A 25 -26.58 -3.36 -16.47
C LYS A 25 -27.99 -3.17 -15.97
N ASP A 26 -28.53 -1.96 -16.16
CA ASP A 26 -29.93 -1.68 -15.89
C ASP A 26 -30.50 -0.83 -17.03
N GLU A 27 -31.78 -0.48 -16.93
CA GLU A 27 -32.48 0.32 -17.95
C GLU A 27 -32.25 1.83 -17.81
N TYR A 28 -31.55 2.25 -16.76
CA TYR A 28 -31.39 3.68 -16.43
C TYR A 28 -30.03 4.24 -16.84
N GLY A 29 -29.16 3.43 -17.43
CA GLY A 29 -27.83 3.88 -17.81
C GLY A 29 -26.86 4.02 -16.64
N THR A 30 -27.13 3.34 -15.52
CA THR A 30 -26.26 3.36 -14.36
C THR A 30 -24.90 2.77 -14.70
N GLU A 31 -23.85 3.43 -14.27
CA GLU A 31 -22.48 2.92 -14.42
C GLU A 31 -21.89 2.58 -13.05
N ILE A 32 -21.18 1.47 -13.01
CA ILE A 32 -20.35 1.10 -11.85
C ILE A 32 -18.90 1.22 -12.29
N ILE A 33 -18.15 2.03 -11.57
CA ILE A 33 -16.74 2.27 -11.89
C ILE A 33 -15.93 1.89 -10.64
N ALA A 34 -14.97 1.00 -10.82
CA ALA A 34 -14.11 0.53 -9.75
C ALA A 34 -12.76 1.23 -9.79
N LYS A 35 -12.28 1.70 -8.63
CA LYS A 35 -10.90 2.13 -8.48
C LYS A 35 -10.09 0.94 -8.03
N VAL A 36 -9.19 0.47 -8.88
CA VAL A 36 -8.56 -0.85 -8.73
C VAL A 36 -7.30 -0.72 -7.88
N GLU A 37 -7.46 -0.82 -6.57
CA GLU A 37 -6.37 -0.58 -5.62
C GLU A 37 -5.32 -1.69 -5.56
N TYR A 38 -5.61 -2.88 -6.07
CA TYR A 38 -4.58 -3.92 -6.11
C TYR A 38 -3.46 -3.62 -7.11
N PHE A 39 -3.57 -2.56 -7.92
CA PHE A 39 -2.48 -2.11 -8.78
C PHE A 39 -1.40 -1.31 -8.04
N ASN A 40 -1.59 -1.01 -6.75
CA ASN A 40 -0.49 -0.47 -5.97
C ASN A 40 0.66 -1.50 -5.91
N PRO A 41 1.92 -1.05 -5.76
CA PRO A 41 3.08 -1.96 -5.77
C PRO A 41 3.00 -3.13 -4.79
N GLY A 42 2.45 -2.92 -3.60
CA GLY A 42 2.25 -3.97 -2.61
C GLY A 42 0.94 -4.73 -2.77
N GLY A 43 0.14 -4.40 -3.77
CA GLY A 43 -1.06 -5.13 -4.14
C GLY A 43 -2.33 -4.72 -3.42
N SER A 44 -2.34 -3.62 -2.65
CA SER A 44 -3.57 -3.19 -1.96
C SER A 44 -3.57 -1.69 -1.67
N VAL A 45 -4.75 -1.19 -1.24
CA VAL A 45 -4.92 0.20 -0.81
C VAL A 45 -4.01 0.55 0.38
N LYS A 46 -3.53 -0.44 1.12
CA LYS A 46 -2.74 -0.21 2.33
C LYS A 46 -1.35 0.36 2.04
N ASP A 47 -0.87 0.30 0.81
CA ASP A 47 0.34 1.03 0.43
C ASP A 47 0.19 2.52 0.69
N ARG A 48 -0.99 3.08 0.44
CA ARG A 48 -1.27 4.49 0.71
C ARG A 48 -1.13 4.82 2.20
N ALA A 49 -1.75 4.02 3.06
CA ALA A 49 -1.70 4.23 4.50
C ALA A 49 -0.28 4.05 5.05
N ALA A 50 0.39 2.98 4.63
CA ALA A 50 1.75 2.69 5.07
C ALA A 50 2.70 3.82 4.69
N TYR A 51 2.62 4.29 3.45
CA TYR A 51 3.46 5.39 2.99
C TYR A 51 3.20 6.66 3.79
N ALA A 52 1.94 7.01 3.99
CA ALA A 52 1.58 8.20 4.75
C ALA A 52 2.07 8.14 6.21
N MET A 53 1.98 6.97 6.84
CA MET A 53 2.46 6.79 8.22
C MET A 53 3.98 6.94 8.31
N ILE A 54 4.71 6.35 7.36
CA ILE A 54 6.18 6.45 7.35
C ILE A 54 6.60 7.90 7.09
N GLU A 55 5.99 8.57 6.12
CA GLU A 55 6.29 9.97 5.85
C GLU A 55 6.00 10.86 7.05
N ALA A 56 4.88 10.65 7.72
CA ALA A 56 4.52 11.42 8.91
C ALA A 56 5.54 11.21 10.04
N ALA A 57 6.00 9.98 10.22
CA ALA A 57 7.00 9.67 11.23
C ALA A 57 8.36 10.30 10.90
N GLU A 58 8.72 10.34 9.62
CA GLU A 58 9.94 11.01 9.16
C GLU A 58 9.84 12.52 9.39
N THR A 59 8.73 13.13 8.97
CA THR A 59 8.53 14.57 9.08
C THR A 59 8.52 15.05 10.54
N SER A 60 7.93 14.27 11.43
CA SER A 60 7.86 14.61 12.86
C SER A 60 9.16 14.34 13.61
N GLY A 61 10.14 13.71 12.98
CA GLY A 61 11.40 13.33 13.60
C GLY A 61 11.34 12.09 14.47
N LYS A 62 10.20 11.40 14.51
CA LYS A 62 10.07 10.14 15.27
C LYS A 62 10.80 8.98 14.63
N LEU A 63 10.94 9.01 13.30
CA LEU A 63 11.66 7.99 12.55
C LEU A 63 12.88 8.62 11.89
N LYS A 64 14.05 8.21 12.34
CA LYS A 64 15.33 8.73 11.85
C LYS A 64 15.98 7.71 10.92
N LYS A 65 16.88 8.20 10.06
CA LYS A 65 17.63 7.37 9.12
C LYS A 65 18.19 6.13 9.81
N GLY A 66 17.95 4.96 9.21
CA GLY A 66 18.39 3.69 9.78
C GLY A 66 17.55 3.17 10.94
N GLY A 67 16.44 3.84 11.25
CA GLY A 67 15.58 3.48 12.36
C GLY A 67 14.81 2.17 12.15
N THR A 68 14.05 1.80 13.17
CA THR A 68 13.25 0.57 13.15
C THR A 68 11.76 0.91 13.27
N ILE A 69 10.97 0.27 12.44
CA ILE A 69 9.50 0.36 12.47
C ILE A 69 8.97 -0.92 13.09
N ILE A 70 8.12 -0.79 14.11
CA ILE A 70 7.45 -1.93 14.73
C ILE A 70 5.94 -1.71 14.56
N GLU A 71 5.25 -2.68 13.96
CA GLU A 71 3.83 -2.55 13.68
C GLU A 71 3.11 -3.87 13.96
N PRO A 72 2.01 -3.85 14.75
CA PRO A 72 1.18 -5.04 14.95
C PRO A 72 0.25 -5.21 13.76
N THR A 73 0.57 -6.11 12.86
CA THR A 73 -0.22 -6.34 11.65
C THR A 73 0.05 -7.72 11.08
N SER A 74 -0.97 -8.36 10.58
CA SER A 74 -0.87 -9.66 9.91
C SER A 74 -1.31 -9.59 8.46
N GLY A 75 -1.59 -8.39 7.93
CA GLY A 75 -2.19 -8.23 6.62
C GLY A 75 -1.48 -7.22 5.73
N ASN A 76 -2.26 -6.59 4.89
CA ASN A 76 -1.75 -5.71 3.82
C ASN A 76 -1.03 -4.47 4.34
N THR A 77 -1.36 -3.97 5.52
CA THR A 77 -0.61 -2.86 6.12
C THR A 77 0.83 -3.28 6.39
N GLY A 78 1.03 -4.49 6.91
CA GLY A 78 2.37 -5.04 7.12
C GLY A 78 3.15 -5.20 5.84
N ILE A 79 2.49 -5.66 4.78
CA ILE A 79 3.13 -5.77 3.46
C ILE A 79 3.59 -4.39 2.97
N GLY A 80 2.72 -3.38 3.08
CA GLY A 80 3.06 -2.02 2.69
C GLY A 80 4.21 -1.46 3.52
N MET A 81 4.16 -1.63 4.84
CA MET A 81 5.24 -1.19 5.73
C MET A 81 6.58 -1.83 5.36
N ALA A 82 6.56 -3.16 5.14
CA ALA A 82 7.78 -3.92 4.88
C ALA A 82 8.50 -3.47 3.61
N TRP A 83 7.76 -3.37 2.49
CA TRP A 83 8.44 -3.02 1.24
C TRP A 83 8.88 -1.54 1.21
N ILE A 84 8.05 -0.62 1.76
CA ILE A 84 8.41 0.80 1.78
C ILE A 84 9.61 1.01 2.72
N ALA A 85 9.59 0.38 3.90
CA ALA A 85 10.70 0.47 4.84
C ALA A 85 11.99 -0.07 4.23
N ALA A 86 11.93 -1.21 3.56
CA ALA A 86 13.09 -1.80 2.90
C ALA A 86 13.69 -0.85 1.86
N LEU A 87 12.83 -0.22 1.05
CA LEU A 87 13.28 0.72 0.03
C LEU A 87 13.93 1.96 0.65
N LYS A 88 13.45 2.40 1.81
CA LYS A 88 13.99 3.59 2.50
C LYS A 88 15.14 3.28 3.47
N GLY A 89 15.50 2.01 3.64
CA GLY A 89 16.62 1.61 4.49
C GLY A 89 16.26 1.48 5.97
N TYR A 90 14.99 1.29 6.30
CA TYR A 90 14.55 1.04 7.67
C TYR A 90 14.45 -0.45 7.96
N ARG A 91 14.66 -0.81 9.21
CA ARG A 91 14.38 -2.15 9.70
C ARG A 91 12.90 -2.24 10.06
N THR A 92 12.26 -3.36 9.75
CA THR A 92 10.85 -3.58 10.06
C THR A 92 10.68 -4.81 10.93
N ILE A 93 9.89 -4.69 11.98
CA ILE A 93 9.48 -5.79 12.84
C ILE A 93 7.96 -5.80 12.85
N LEU A 94 7.37 -6.87 12.31
CA LEU A 94 5.92 -7.04 12.31
C LEU A 94 5.55 -8.04 13.38
N THR A 95 4.61 -7.66 14.24
CA THR A 95 4.13 -8.55 15.30
C THR A 95 2.73 -9.01 14.97
N MET A 96 2.42 -10.27 15.28
CA MET A 96 1.10 -10.84 15.03
C MET A 96 0.86 -11.99 16.00
N PRO A 97 -0.43 -12.31 16.33
CA PRO A 97 -0.73 -13.46 17.18
C PRO A 97 -0.26 -14.75 16.52
N GLU A 98 0.26 -15.70 17.31
CA GLU A 98 0.69 -16.99 16.77
C GLU A 98 -0.49 -17.84 16.28
N SER A 99 -1.73 -17.47 16.64
CA SER A 99 -2.94 -18.11 16.15
C SER A 99 -3.27 -17.78 14.69
N MET A 100 -2.52 -16.85 14.06
CA MET A 100 -2.74 -16.52 12.65
C MET A 100 -2.35 -17.68 11.74
N SER A 101 -3.01 -17.75 10.56
CA SER A 101 -2.66 -18.76 9.56
C SER A 101 -1.23 -18.58 9.06
N LEU A 102 -0.63 -19.63 8.53
CA LEU A 102 0.72 -19.58 7.98
C LEU A 102 0.84 -18.60 6.82
N ASP A 103 -0.25 -18.34 6.09
CA ASP A 103 -0.26 -17.38 4.99
C ASP A 103 -0.09 -15.94 5.47
N ARG A 104 -0.41 -15.65 6.70
CA ARG A 104 -0.25 -14.34 7.28
C ARG A 104 1.19 -14.14 7.78
#